data_b075f6ca596aa17c3e183e5670b6fad1
#
_entry.id   b075f6ca596aa17c3e183e5670b6fad1
#
_cell.length_a   1.000
_cell.length_b   1.000
_cell.length_c   1.000
_cell.angle_alpha   90.00
_cell.angle_beta   90.00
_cell.angle_gamma   90.00
#
_symmetry.space_group_name_H-M   'P 1'
#
loop_
_entity.id
_entity.type
_entity.pdbx_description
1 polymer ?
#
loop_
_entity_poly.entity_id
_entity_poly.type
_entity_poly.pdbx_seq_one_letter_code
_entity_poly.pdbx_strand_id
1 'polypeptide(L)'
;MSIETESELDQALRRESALAGVLTAVASGEDLATLLHEIAYWSASLLQASGGAVFVGDGDAIALYGNGPSREPRRSERPFGDDSALTQVLRERVPLAFDDQSSIDDPAYAQSVEAAQAAGVRSSVFVPLTSDGPPVGIFVFRTTIDPFTPDEIELLETFATQAGNAVTNARLLTEVEQRNAELAEALELQTATSEALRLISTHPGDLTTVLDAIVTRAADLCDAPQGSILLKDGPVLRISAAKLDIDADMAVGMEFPADDGNVNTLAATSNTALAFDDLHVIAPELAETFPNSRSYGTVALFSEAEWIGNINIVRSEVRPFDDGDLATLQAFADQASLAISNARLFNDLDAALERQTAMTDVLDAVSTARLDLQPVFDTIASHADRLADGTGATITLRDGDEMVVAAVAGPSPSDPALTRYPLDETTL
;
A
#
# COMPACT_ATOMS: atom_id res chain seq x y z
N MET A 1 63.08 25.37 11.15
CA MET A 1 61.71 25.36 10.66
C MET A 1 61.14 26.73 11.01
N SER A 2 60.69 27.52 10.04
CA SER A 2 60.22 28.87 10.29
C SER A 2 58.80 28.81 10.86
N ILE A 3 58.39 29.84 11.61
CA ILE A 3 57.07 29.95 12.25
C ILE A 3 55.94 29.82 11.19
N GLU A 4 56.20 30.26 9.95
CA GLU A 4 55.31 30.12 8.78
C GLU A 4 55.02 28.65 8.43
N THR A 5 56.07 27.79 8.40
CA THR A 5 55.90 26.36 8.07
C THR A 5 55.16 25.58 9.17
N GLU A 6 55.23 26.00 10.41
CA GLU A 6 54.50 25.41 11.55
C GLU A 6 53.01 25.79 11.54
N SER A 7 52.71 27.04 11.13
CA SER A 7 51.36 27.54 10.93
C SER A 7 50.61 26.87 9.77
N GLU A 8 51.30 26.68 8.62
CA GLU A 8 50.77 25.99 7.44
C GLU A 8 50.46 24.49 7.73
N LEU A 9 51.34 23.84 8.47
CA LEU A 9 51.15 22.43 8.86
C LEU A 9 49.94 22.26 9.79
N ASP A 10 49.79 23.17 10.76
CA ASP A 10 48.67 23.15 11.71
C ASP A 10 47.34 23.43 11.01
N GLN A 11 47.28 24.33 10.04
CA GLN A 11 46.12 24.60 9.20
C GLN A 11 45.78 23.38 8.30
N ALA A 12 46.75 22.74 7.69
CA ALA A 12 46.54 21.53 6.90
C ALA A 12 45.97 20.38 7.72
N LEU A 13 46.48 20.16 8.95
CA LEU A 13 45.95 19.13 9.87
C LEU A 13 44.54 19.42 10.32
N ARG A 14 44.18 20.67 10.59
CA ARG A 14 42.80 21.03 10.92
C ARG A 14 41.84 20.79 9.76
N ARG A 15 42.25 21.13 8.53
CA ARG A 15 41.45 20.84 7.31
C ARG A 15 41.22 19.35 7.14
N GLU A 16 42.27 18.55 7.25
CA GLU A 16 42.18 17.10 7.13
C GLU A 16 41.24 16.51 8.22
N SER A 17 41.37 16.96 9.46
CA SER A 17 40.53 16.54 10.58
C SER A 17 39.05 16.91 10.36
N ALA A 18 38.76 18.13 9.85
CA ALA A 18 37.42 18.57 9.58
C ALA A 18 36.76 17.73 8.47
N LEU A 19 37.48 17.48 7.37
CA LEU A 19 36.99 16.64 6.28
C LEU A 19 36.78 15.19 6.71
N ALA A 20 37.73 14.63 7.49
CA ALA A 20 37.61 13.28 8.02
C ALA A 20 36.39 13.13 8.95
N GLY A 21 36.12 14.14 9.76
CA GLY A 21 34.95 14.15 10.66
C GLY A 21 33.63 14.10 9.88
N VAL A 22 33.47 14.94 8.86
CA VAL A 22 32.28 14.95 7.99
C VAL A 22 32.13 13.62 7.22
N LEU A 23 33.23 13.11 6.65
CA LEU A 23 33.19 11.83 5.93
C LEU A 23 32.85 10.66 6.84
N THR A 24 33.30 10.69 8.09
CA THR A 24 32.96 9.66 9.09
C THR A 24 31.47 9.68 9.42
N ALA A 25 30.87 10.87 9.58
CA ALA A 25 29.43 11.01 9.83
C ALA A 25 28.59 10.45 8.66
N VAL A 26 29.02 10.70 7.42
CA VAL A 26 28.35 10.11 6.23
C VAL A 26 28.52 8.60 6.20
N ALA A 27 29.73 8.09 6.49
CA ALA A 27 30.03 6.66 6.40
C ALA A 27 29.36 5.83 7.51
N SER A 28 29.06 6.45 8.67
CA SER A 28 28.35 5.79 9.80
C SER A 28 26.83 5.67 9.56
N GLY A 29 26.31 6.22 8.47
CA GLY A 29 24.86 6.18 8.19
C GLY A 29 24.03 7.03 9.17
N GLU A 30 24.64 8.06 9.78
CA GLU A 30 23.95 8.99 10.64
C GLU A 30 22.89 9.78 9.85
N ASP A 31 21.84 10.21 10.56
CA ASP A 31 20.79 10.99 9.92
C ASP A 31 21.29 12.36 9.44
N LEU A 32 20.55 12.96 8.50
CA LEU A 32 20.92 14.25 7.91
C LEU A 32 21.08 15.34 8.98
N ALA A 33 20.30 15.33 10.05
CA ALA A 33 20.38 16.33 11.09
C ALA A 33 21.70 16.25 11.85
N THR A 34 22.14 15.04 12.18
CA THR A 34 23.45 14.78 12.80
C THR A 34 24.60 15.21 11.90
N LEU A 35 24.54 14.89 10.59
CA LEU A 35 25.52 15.34 9.62
C LEU A 35 25.62 16.88 9.58
N LEU A 36 24.49 17.57 9.56
CA LEU A 36 24.47 19.05 9.56
C LEU A 36 25.09 19.64 10.83
N HIS A 37 24.87 19.01 12.00
CA HIS A 37 25.53 19.42 13.24
C HIS A 37 27.05 19.18 13.22
N GLU A 38 27.51 18.07 12.67
CA GLU A 38 28.93 17.80 12.50
C GLU A 38 29.59 18.82 11.56
N ILE A 39 28.96 19.15 10.44
CA ILE A 39 29.44 20.20 9.53
C ILE A 39 29.55 21.54 10.28
N ALA A 40 28.55 21.92 11.08
CA ALA A 40 28.57 23.15 11.88
C ALA A 40 29.72 23.17 12.89
N TYR A 41 29.97 22.05 13.58
CA TYR A 41 31.07 21.92 14.53
C TYR A 41 32.43 22.03 13.84
N TRP A 42 32.65 21.28 12.77
CA TRP A 42 33.92 21.26 12.08
C TRP A 42 34.23 22.57 11.36
N SER A 43 33.23 23.29 10.84
CA SER A 43 33.42 24.63 10.25
C SER A 43 33.90 25.66 11.28
N ALA A 44 33.37 25.64 12.50
CA ALA A 44 33.83 26.49 13.58
C ALA A 44 35.25 26.09 14.06
N SER A 45 35.50 24.79 14.20
CA SER A 45 36.79 24.24 14.60
C SER A 45 37.89 24.59 13.59
N LEU A 46 37.60 24.53 12.30
CA LEU A 46 38.53 24.87 11.19
C LEU A 46 39.09 26.30 11.30
N LEU A 47 38.20 27.24 11.68
CA LEU A 47 38.52 28.65 11.80
C LEU A 47 38.83 29.11 13.24
N GLN A 48 38.92 28.19 14.20
CA GLN A 48 39.09 28.50 15.63
C GLN A 48 38.06 29.53 16.13
N ALA A 49 36.85 29.45 15.62
CA ALA A 49 35.76 30.36 15.90
C ALA A 49 34.99 29.99 17.18
N SER A 50 34.18 30.90 17.71
CA SER A 50 33.39 30.69 18.91
C SER A 50 32.23 29.72 18.71
N GLY A 51 31.77 29.55 17.45
CA GLY A 51 30.71 28.61 17.10
C GLY A 51 30.36 28.64 15.64
N GLY A 52 29.54 27.68 15.22
CA GLY A 52 29.06 27.55 13.84
C GLY A 52 27.65 27.00 13.79
N ALA A 53 27.00 27.19 12.67
CA ALA A 53 25.72 26.61 12.33
C ALA A 53 25.64 26.31 10.84
N VAL A 54 24.94 25.26 10.48
CA VAL A 54 24.45 25.05 9.10
C VAL A 54 23.02 25.54 9.05
N PHE A 55 22.67 26.30 8.04
CA PHE A 55 21.32 26.77 7.81
C PHE A 55 20.78 26.20 6.50
N VAL A 56 19.53 25.73 6.58
CA VAL A 56 18.83 25.08 5.46
C VAL A 56 17.54 25.82 5.20
N GLY A 57 17.33 26.26 3.96
CA GLY A 57 16.06 26.85 3.53
C GLY A 57 15.03 25.74 3.33
N ASP A 58 13.87 25.86 4.01
CA ASP A 58 12.76 24.94 3.91
C ASP A 58 11.45 25.72 3.74
N GLY A 59 11.03 25.89 2.49
CA GLY A 59 9.86 26.69 2.16
C GLY A 59 9.98 28.14 2.68
N ASP A 60 9.11 28.55 3.59
CA ASP A 60 9.05 29.89 4.18
C ASP A 60 9.90 30.03 5.46
N ALA A 61 10.70 29.02 5.82
CA ALA A 61 11.51 28.99 7.01
C ALA A 61 12.96 28.63 6.75
N ILE A 62 13.84 29.00 7.68
CA ILE A 62 15.24 28.57 7.72
C ILE A 62 15.43 27.74 8.98
N ALA A 63 15.80 26.48 8.83
CA ALA A 63 16.26 25.63 9.92
C ALA A 63 17.76 25.84 10.14
N LEU A 64 18.16 26.07 11.40
CA LEU A 64 19.55 26.18 11.82
C LEU A 64 19.94 24.95 12.64
N TYR A 65 21.05 24.33 12.25
CA TYR A 65 21.68 23.23 12.96
C TYR A 65 23.01 23.74 13.49
N GLY A 66 23.05 24.10 14.78
CA GLY A 66 24.21 24.79 15.36
C GLY A 66 24.89 23.96 16.42
N ASN A 67 26.18 24.23 16.59
CA ASN A 67 26.99 23.77 17.71
C ASN A 67 27.61 24.98 18.41
N GLY A 68 27.32 25.09 19.71
CA GLY A 68 28.05 26.01 20.57
C GLY A 68 29.40 25.45 20.99
N PRO A 69 30.14 26.14 21.88
CA PRO A 69 31.44 25.69 22.39
C PRO A 69 31.38 24.31 23.09
N SER A 70 30.22 23.91 23.59
CA SER A 70 29.98 22.63 24.28
C SER A 70 29.72 21.42 23.36
N ARG A 71 29.76 21.57 22.05
CA ARG A 71 29.40 20.55 21.04
C ARG A 71 27.98 19.98 21.20
N GLU A 72 27.11 20.65 21.94
CA GLU A 72 25.72 20.22 22.08
C GLU A 72 24.92 20.60 20.83
N PRO A 73 24.27 19.64 20.13
CA PRO A 73 23.43 19.92 18.98
C PRO A 73 22.26 20.83 19.35
N ARG A 74 22.05 21.89 18.58
CA ARG A 74 20.91 22.80 18.73
C ARG A 74 20.23 22.99 17.41
N ARG A 75 18.94 22.77 17.34
CA ARG A 75 18.10 23.11 16.21
C ARG A 75 17.20 24.28 16.57
N SER A 76 17.12 25.25 15.69
CA SER A 76 16.15 26.35 15.77
C SER A 76 15.60 26.65 14.38
N GLU A 77 14.40 27.22 14.33
CA GLU A 77 13.77 27.63 13.08
C GLU A 77 13.52 29.15 13.12
N ARG A 78 13.66 29.79 11.97
CA ARG A 78 13.39 31.22 11.79
C ARG A 78 12.62 31.45 10.50
N PRO A 79 11.74 32.47 10.44
CA PRO A 79 11.10 32.83 9.18
C PRO A 79 12.13 33.25 8.13
N PHE A 80 11.80 32.97 6.87
CA PHE A 80 12.60 33.34 5.71
C PHE A 80 12.35 34.84 5.39
N GLY A 81 13.05 35.75 6.09
CA GLY A 81 12.89 37.20 5.91
C GLY A 81 13.86 37.79 4.92
N ASP A 82 13.46 38.82 4.17
CA ASP A 82 14.32 39.48 3.20
C ASP A 82 15.44 40.34 3.86
N ASP A 83 15.33 40.63 5.15
CA ASP A 83 16.27 41.40 5.96
C ASP A 83 17.27 40.51 6.75
N SER A 84 17.64 39.39 6.19
CA SER A 84 18.54 38.42 6.81
C SER A 84 19.73 38.06 5.91
N ALA A 85 20.94 38.09 6.52
CA ALA A 85 22.17 37.63 5.88
C ALA A 85 22.07 36.16 5.43
N LEU A 86 21.38 35.30 6.21
CA LEU A 86 21.12 33.91 5.85
C LEU A 86 20.34 33.81 4.54
N THR A 87 19.26 34.58 4.42
CA THR A 87 18.42 34.62 3.22
C THR A 87 19.20 35.11 2.01
N GLN A 88 20.00 36.18 2.17
CA GLN A 88 20.79 36.73 1.08
C GLN A 88 21.80 35.71 0.56
N VAL A 89 22.56 35.06 1.43
CA VAL A 89 23.55 34.05 1.04
C VAL A 89 22.92 32.85 0.34
N LEU A 90 21.75 32.39 0.80
CA LEU A 90 21.01 31.31 0.14
C LEU A 90 20.50 31.70 -1.25
N ARG A 91 20.11 32.98 -1.43
CA ARG A 91 19.58 33.49 -2.70
C ARG A 91 20.67 33.82 -3.70
N GLU A 92 21.70 34.54 -3.27
CA GLU A 92 22.75 35.06 -4.13
C GLU A 92 23.90 34.06 -4.38
N ARG A 93 24.03 33.09 -3.47
CA ARG A 93 25.09 32.07 -3.48
C ARG A 93 26.50 32.66 -3.46
N VAL A 94 26.64 33.75 -2.71
CA VAL A 94 27.93 34.45 -2.54
C VAL A 94 28.22 34.52 -1.04
N PRO A 95 29.49 34.34 -0.61
CA PRO A 95 29.87 34.54 0.79
C PRO A 95 29.59 35.96 1.26
N LEU A 96 29.23 36.09 2.54
CA LEU A 96 29.00 37.36 3.20
C LEU A 96 29.71 37.37 4.55
N ALA A 97 30.56 38.39 4.79
CA ALA A 97 31.29 38.53 6.03
C ALA A 97 31.03 39.92 6.68
N PHE A 98 31.02 39.93 8.01
CA PHE A 98 30.84 41.14 8.82
C PHE A 98 31.94 41.23 9.87
N ASP A 99 32.66 42.33 9.86
CA ASP A 99 33.71 42.63 10.84
C ASP A 99 33.16 42.81 12.25
N ASP A 100 32.03 43.53 12.39
CA ASP A 100 31.22 43.65 13.62
C ASP A 100 29.75 43.66 13.24
N GLN A 101 29.13 42.48 13.20
CA GLN A 101 27.73 42.28 12.80
C GLN A 101 26.76 43.03 13.74
N SER A 102 27.10 43.17 15.00
CA SER A 102 26.23 43.82 15.99
C SER A 102 26.10 45.34 15.85
N SER A 103 26.97 45.98 15.04
CA SER A 103 27.03 47.40 14.81
C SER A 103 26.58 47.86 13.42
N ILE A 104 26.07 46.95 12.58
CA ILE A 104 25.61 47.26 11.22
C ILE A 104 24.29 48.01 11.29
N ASP A 105 24.23 49.13 10.57
CA ASP A 105 23.04 50.00 10.44
C ASP A 105 22.47 49.93 9.01
N ASP A 106 22.32 48.70 8.49
CA ASP A 106 21.71 48.43 7.20
C ASP A 106 20.41 47.65 7.38
N PRO A 107 19.24 48.21 6.98
CA PRO A 107 17.96 47.57 7.10
C PRO A 107 17.89 46.19 6.43
N ALA A 108 18.70 45.93 5.40
CA ALA A 108 18.78 44.64 4.74
C ALA A 108 19.27 43.49 5.64
N TYR A 109 19.86 43.83 6.80
CA TYR A 109 20.36 42.86 7.78
C TYR A 109 19.74 43.00 9.16
N ALA A 110 18.65 43.70 9.29
CA ALA A 110 18.04 44.04 10.59
C ALA A 110 17.80 42.80 11.46
N GLN A 111 17.22 41.72 10.90
CA GLN A 111 17.00 40.49 11.62
C GLN A 111 18.32 39.80 12.02
N SER A 112 19.34 39.84 11.17
CA SER A 112 20.65 39.26 11.47
C SER A 112 21.39 40.04 12.54
N VAL A 113 21.25 41.37 12.59
CA VAL A 113 21.83 42.24 13.61
C VAL A 113 21.17 42.00 14.99
N GLU A 114 19.83 41.93 15.03
CA GLU A 114 19.09 41.62 16.24
C GLU A 114 19.51 40.26 16.82
N ALA A 115 19.60 39.23 15.94
CA ALA A 115 20.03 37.92 16.34
C ALA A 115 21.49 37.88 16.83
N ALA A 116 22.40 38.63 16.19
CA ALA A 116 23.79 38.73 16.58
C ALA A 116 23.94 39.41 17.97
N GLN A 117 23.22 40.48 18.20
CA GLN A 117 23.19 41.19 19.50
C GLN A 117 22.69 40.25 20.61
N ALA A 118 21.58 39.55 20.39
CA ALA A 118 21.01 38.58 21.35
C ALA A 118 21.95 37.41 21.67
N ALA A 119 22.73 36.97 20.70
CA ALA A 119 23.65 35.83 20.84
C ALA A 119 25.10 36.24 21.21
N GLY A 120 25.39 37.55 21.31
CA GLY A 120 26.73 38.02 21.57
C GLY A 120 27.72 37.82 20.41
N VAL A 121 27.23 37.69 19.20
CA VAL A 121 28.03 37.53 17.97
C VAL A 121 28.61 38.89 17.60
N ARG A 122 29.92 38.96 17.29
CA ARG A 122 30.60 40.13 16.83
C ARG A 122 31.08 39.99 15.40
N SER A 123 32.08 39.22 15.12
CA SER A 123 32.52 38.94 13.73
C SER A 123 31.84 37.66 13.22
N SER A 124 31.46 37.67 11.94
CA SER A 124 30.75 36.52 11.36
C SER A 124 31.02 36.37 9.87
N VAL A 125 30.89 35.13 9.40
CA VAL A 125 30.94 34.76 7.98
C VAL A 125 29.87 33.75 7.64
N PHE A 126 29.24 33.95 6.49
CA PHE A 126 28.22 33.11 5.92
C PHE A 126 28.72 32.62 4.56
N VAL A 127 28.69 31.32 4.33
CA VAL A 127 29.15 30.71 3.08
C VAL A 127 28.07 29.76 2.55
N PRO A 128 27.68 29.85 1.28
CA PRO A 128 26.73 28.89 0.70
C PRO A 128 27.40 27.53 0.52
N LEU A 129 26.64 26.45 0.77
CA LEU A 129 27.03 25.10 0.34
C LEU A 129 26.54 24.86 -1.08
N THR A 130 27.41 24.33 -1.91
CA THR A 130 27.02 23.83 -3.23
C THR A 130 26.40 22.45 -3.06
N SER A 131 25.07 22.35 -3.01
CA SER A 131 24.33 21.08 -2.93
C SER A 131 23.13 21.11 -3.86
N ASP A 132 22.77 19.94 -4.40
CA ASP A 132 21.51 19.77 -5.10
C ASP A 132 20.37 19.65 -4.08
N GLY A 133 19.27 20.39 -4.28
CA GLY A 133 18.11 20.41 -3.39
C GLY A 133 17.90 21.72 -2.67
N PRO A 134 17.28 21.73 -1.46
CA PRO A 134 17.06 22.93 -0.68
C PRO A 134 18.37 23.70 -0.47
N PRO A 135 18.33 25.04 -0.55
CA PRO A 135 19.53 25.84 -0.38
C PRO A 135 20.09 25.70 1.05
N VAL A 136 21.39 25.47 1.14
CA VAL A 136 22.10 25.24 2.40
C VAL A 136 23.29 26.19 2.48
N GLY A 137 23.65 26.61 3.71
CA GLY A 137 24.84 27.41 3.94
C GLY A 137 25.44 27.17 5.32
N ILE A 138 26.66 27.64 5.50
CA ILE A 138 27.39 27.59 6.77
C ILE A 138 27.47 29.01 7.33
N PHE A 139 27.23 29.15 8.62
CA PHE A 139 27.43 30.33 9.42
C PHE A 139 28.49 30.06 10.48
N VAL A 140 29.56 30.84 10.51
CA VAL A 140 30.61 30.77 11.54
C VAL A 140 30.75 32.15 12.18
N PHE A 141 30.97 32.17 13.51
CA PHE A 141 31.02 33.43 14.25
C PHE A 141 32.04 33.44 15.35
N ARG A 142 32.49 34.67 15.69
CA ARG A 142 33.32 35.00 16.85
C ARG A 142 32.53 35.95 17.81
N THR A 143 32.69 35.78 19.11
CA THR A 143 32.11 36.63 20.13
C THR A 143 32.97 37.87 20.46
N THR A 144 34.09 38.01 19.77
CA THR A 144 35.00 39.15 19.79
C THR A 144 35.00 39.83 18.44
N ILE A 145 35.40 41.12 18.36
CA ILE A 145 35.67 41.79 17.10
C ILE A 145 37.05 41.29 16.63
N ASP A 146 36.98 40.30 15.78
CA ASP A 146 38.13 39.64 15.15
C ASP A 146 37.69 39.18 13.76
N PRO A 147 37.82 40.06 12.72
CA PRO A 147 37.33 39.82 11.38
C PRO A 147 37.95 38.57 10.75
N PHE A 148 37.15 37.86 9.98
CA PHE A 148 37.65 36.72 9.19
C PHE A 148 38.51 37.24 8.00
N THR A 149 39.70 36.71 7.85
CA THR A 149 40.58 37.03 6.77
C THR A 149 40.11 36.42 5.45
N PRO A 150 40.56 36.99 4.29
CA PRO A 150 40.22 36.37 2.98
C PRO A 150 40.65 34.91 2.88
N ASP A 151 41.79 34.53 3.44
CA ASP A 151 42.30 33.16 3.42
C ASP A 151 41.42 32.22 4.27
N GLU A 152 40.89 32.68 5.41
CA GLU A 152 39.95 31.93 6.23
C GLU A 152 38.60 31.73 5.53
N ILE A 153 38.14 32.74 4.78
CA ILE A 153 36.91 32.66 3.99
C ILE A 153 37.10 31.65 2.86
N GLU A 154 38.20 31.70 2.10
CA GLU A 154 38.51 30.75 1.03
C GLU A 154 38.64 29.31 1.56
N LEU A 155 39.25 29.16 2.74
CA LEU A 155 39.31 27.85 3.43
C LEU A 155 37.94 27.32 3.77
N LEU A 156 37.02 28.15 4.29
CA LEU A 156 35.66 27.78 4.61
C LEU A 156 34.85 27.48 3.35
N GLU A 157 35.02 28.20 2.24
CA GLU A 157 34.38 27.92 0.96
C GLU A 157 34.81 26.56 0.39
N THR A 158 36.12 26.25 0.51
CA THR A 158 36.64 24.93 0.11
C THR A 158 36.02 23.81 0.95
N PHE A 159 35.94 24.00 2.25
CA PHE A 159 35.25 23.05 3.16
C PHE A 159 33.78 22.95 2.86
N ALA A 160 33.08 24.07 2.62
CA ALA A 160 31.67 24.13 2.28
C ALA A 160 31.36 23.34 0.99
N THR A 161 32.23 23.41 -0.01
CA THR A 161 32.10 22.62 -1.25
C THR A 161 32.12 21.11 -0.95
N GLN A 162 33.04 20.63 -0.11
CA GLN A 162 33.13 19.22 0.27
C GLN A 162 31.95 18.79 1.16
N ALA A 163 31.57 19.63 2.11
CA ALA A 163 30.40 19.43 2.97
C ALA A 163 29.11 19.37 2.15
N GLY A 164 28.98 20.22 1.11
CA GLY A 164 27.86 20.20 0.18
C GLY A 164 27.70 18.86 -0.55
N ASN A 165 28.81 18.30 -1.02
CA ASN A 165 28.82 16.96 -1.62
C ASN A 165 28.39 15.89 -0.61
N ALA A 166 28.85 15.98 0.64
CA ALA A 166 28.47 15.05 1.70
C ALA A 166 26.95 15.12 1.99
N VAL A 167 26.38 16.32 2.08
CA VAL A 167 24.93 16.54 2.27
C VAL A 167 24.13 15.98 1.09
N THR A 168 24.58 16.25 -0.13
CA THR A 168 23.93 15.70 -1.34
C THR A 168 23.94 14.18 -1.34
N ASN A 169 25.08 13.55 -1.04
CA ASN A 169 25.21 12.10 -0.99
C ASN A 169 24.32 11.49 0.10
N ALA A 170 24.27 12.06 1.29
CA ALA A 170 23.40 11.58 2.37
C ALA A 170 21.92 11.63 1.97
N ARG A 171 21.48 12.72 1.33
CA ARG A 171 20.09 12.84 0.83
C ARG A 171 19.78 11.81 -0.25
N LEU A 172 20.69 11.63 -1.23
CA LEU A 172 20.48 10.65 -2.28
C LEU A 172 20.42 9.23 -1.74
N LEU A 173 21.24 8.89 -0.73
CA LEU A 173 21.16 7.57 -0.07
C LEU A 173 19.80 7.36 0.58
N THR A 174 19.31 8.33 1.35
CA THR A 174 17.99 8.26 1.98
C THR A 174 16.87 8.12 0.95
N GLU A 175 16.94 8.87 -0.17
CA GLU A 175 15.96 8.77 -1.26
C GLU A 175 16.00 7.39 -1.93
N VAL A 176 17.19 6.85 -2.17
CA VAL A 176 17.35 5.50 -2.76
C VAL A 176 16.80 4.42 -1.81
N GLU A 177 17.07 4.52 -0.53
CA GLU A 177 16.54 3.58 0.47
C GLU A 177 15.01 3.61 0.53
N GLN A 178 14.42 4.81 0.53
CA GLN A 178 12.98 4.98 0.51
C GLN A 178 12.38 4.42 -0.78
N ARG A 179 12.95 4.72 -1.94
CA ARG A 179 12.49 4.19 -3.22
C ARG A 179 12.62 2.67 -3.32
N ASN A 180 13.69 2.10 -2.76
CA ASN A 180 13.85 0.66 -2.71
C ASN A 180 12.78 -0.01 -1.83
N ALA A 181 12.41 0.60 -0.70
CA ALA A 181 11.31 0.11 0.14
C ALA A 181 9.97 0.16 -0.60
N GLU A 182 9.64 1.28 -1.26
CA GLU A 182 8.43 1.44 -2.07
C GLU A 182 8.37 0.42 -3.23
N LEU A 183 9.50 0.19 -3.91
CA LEU A 183 9.59 -0.79 -5.00
C LEU A 183 9.44 -2.23 -4.50
N ALA A 184 10.00 -2.57 -3.33
CA ALA A 184 9.87 -3.88 -2.72
C ALA A 184 8.40 -4.19 -2.38
N GLU A 185 7.70 -3.23 -1.78
CA GLU A 185 6.28 -3.35 -1.46
C GLU A 185 5.41 -3.51 -2.73
N ALA A 186 5.65 -2.68 -3.75
CA ALA A 186 4.93 -2.76 -5.02
C ALA A 186 5.18 -4.10 -5.74
N LEU A 187 6.41 -4.63 -5.69
CA LEU A 187 6.76 -5.92 -6.28
C LEU A 187 6.10 -7.08 -5.53
N GLU A 188 6.02 -7.00 -4.21
CA GLU A 188 5.34 -8.02 -3.39
C GLU A 188 3.85 -8.08 -3.72
N LEU A 189 3.19 -6.92 -3.80
CA LEU A 189 1.80 -6.81 -4.21
C LEU A 189 1.58 -7.35 -5.63
N GLN A 190 2.45 -6.98 -6.59
CA GLN A 190 2.37 -7.45 -7.97
C GLN A 190 2.56 -8.98 -8.07
N THR A 191 3.46 -9.54 -7.28
CA THR A 191 3.72 -10.99 -7.25
C THR A 191 2.51 -11.74 -6.71
N ALA A 192 1.96 -11.28 -5.58
CA ALA A 192 0.76 -11.87 -4.99
C ALA A 192 -0.43 -11.85 -5.97
N THR A 193 -0.59 -10.71 -6.66
CA THR A 193 -1.58 -10.49 -7.71
C THR A 193 -1.43 -11.48 -8.86
N SER A 194 -0.21 -11.65 -9.35
CA SER A 194 0.09 -12.56 -10.48
C SER A 194 -0.12 -14.04 -10.12
N GLU A 195 0.19 -14.44 -8.89
CA GLU A 195 -0.06 -15.80 -8.40
C GLU A 195 -1.55 -16.11 -8.33
N ALA A 196 -2.37 -15.19 -7.82
CA ALA A 196 -3.82 -15.32 -7.79
C ALA A 196 -4.41 -15.47 -9.21
N LEU A 197 -3.99 -14.63 -10.16
CA LEU A 197 -4.41 -14.72 -11.56
C LEU A 197 -3.99 -16.03 -12.22
N ARG A 198 -2.82 -16.57 -11.87
CA ARG A 198 -2.37 -17.87 -12.38
C ARG A 198 -3.23 -19.01 -11.86
N LEU A 199 -3.63 -18.98 -10.59
CA LEU A 199 -4.54 -19.97 -10.00
C LEU A 199 -5.91 -19.97 -10.71
N ILE A 200 -6.47 -18.77 -10.96
CA ILE A 200 -7.72 -18.59 -11.71
C ILE A 200 -7.61 -19.25 -13.11
N SER A 201 -6.48 -19.03 -13.81
CA SER A 201 -6.28 -19.51 -15.18
C SER A 201 -6.05 -21.03 -15.25
N THR A 202 -5.48 -21.64 -14.20
CA THR A 202 -5.14 -23.08 -14.19
C THR A 202 -6.26 -23.96 -13.64
N HIS A 203 -7.18 -23.39 -12.83
CA HIS A 203 -8.28 -24.12 -12.20
C HIS A 203 -9.59 -23.32 -12.32
N PRO A 204 -10.12 -23.11 -13.53
CA PRO A 204 -11.27 -22.25 -13.76
C PRO A 204 -12.57 -22.72 -13.10
N GLY A 205 -12.62 -23.99 -12.62
CA GLY A 205 -13.77 -24.54 -11.91
C GLY A 205 -13.63 -24.59 -10.37
N ASP A 206 -12.44 -24.25 -9.82
CA ASP A 206 -12.19 -24.31 -8.36
C ASP A 206 -12.09 -22.91 -7.76
N LEU A 207 -13.25 -22.24 -7.70
CA LEU A 207 -13.35 -20.89 -7.13
C LEU A 207 -12.91 -20.87 -5.66
N THR A 208 -13.18 -21.93 -4.89
CA THR A 208 -12.86 -21.99 -3.46
C THR A 208 -11.36 -21.90 -3.22
N THR A 209 -10.56 -22.70 -3.91
CA THR A 209 -9.09 -22.65 -3.80
C THR A 209 -8.52 -21.28 -4.16
N VAL A 210 -9.10 -20.61 -5.16
CA VAL A 210 -8.68 -19.25 -5.55
C VAL A 210 -9.01 -18.23 -4.47
N LEU A 211 -10.22 -18.25 -3.93
CA LEU A 211 -10.65 -17.33 -2.88
C LEU A 211 -9.88 -17.54 -1.58
N ASP A 212 -9.56 -18.79 -1.21
CA ASP A 212 -8.71 -19.10 -0.04
C ASP A 212 -7.29 -18.54 -0.20
N ALA A 213 -6.70 -18.65 -1.38
CA ALA A 213 -5.39 -18.06 -1.66
C ALA A 213 -5.42 -16.52 -1.57
N ILE A 214 -6.46 -15.88 -2.12
CA ILE A 214 -6.65 -14.43 -2.10
C ILE A 214 -6.78 -13.92 -0.66
N VAL A 215 -7.68 -14.51 0.14
CA VAL A 215 -7.92 -14.03 1.51
C VAL A 215 -6.73 -14.28 2.43
N THR A 216 -6.04 -15.41 2.25
CA THR A 216 -4.84 -15.72 3.01
C THR A 216 -3.75 -14.68 2.74
N ARG A 217 -3.51 -14.37 1.47
CA ARG A 217 -2.47 -13.41 1.09
C ARG A 217 -2.80 -11.97 1.50
N ALA A 218 -4.07 -11.56 1.33
CA ALA A 218 -4.54 -10.25 1.80
C ALA A 218 -4.33 -10.08 3.32
N ALA A 219 -4.70 -11.10 4.10
CA ALA A 219 -4.51 -11.09 5.54
C ALA A 219 -3.03 -11.05 5.93
N ASP A 220 -2.16 -11.83 5.25
CA ASP A 220 -0.71 -11.84 5.52
C ASP A 220 -0.07 -10.46 5.27
N LEU A 221 -0.38 -9.82 4.13
CA LEU A 221 0.18 -8.52 3.77
C LEU A 221 -0.32 -7.37 4.65
N CYS A 222 -1.53 -7.47 5.18
CA CYS A 222 -2.08 -6.49 6.13
C CYS A 222 -1.74 -6.82 7.60
N ASP A 223 -0.82 -7.78 7.86
CA ASP A 223 -0.48 -8.24 9.21
C ASP A 223 -1.73 -8.52 10.05
N ALA A 224 -2.66 -9.26 9.45
CA ALA A 224 -3.91 -9.70 10.06
C ALA A 224 -3.89 -11.23 10.26
N PRO A 225 -4.10 -11.74 11.49
CA PRO A 225 -4.12 -13.18 11.74
C PRO A 225 -5.32 -13.87 11.08
N GLN A 226 -6.40 -13.12 10.79
CA GLN A 226 -7.64 -13.65 10.27
C GLN A 226 -8.12 -12.87 9.05
N GLY A 227 -8.83 -13.56 8.14
CA GLY A 227 -9.50 -12.97 6.99
C GLY A 227 -10.62 -13.84 6.48
N SER A 228 -11.58 -13.28 5.76
CA SER A 228 -12.69 -14.02 5.16
C SER A 228 -13.18 -13.37 3.88
N ILE A 229 -13.70 -14.19 2.96
CA ILE A 229 -14.49 -13.73 1.83
C ILE A 229 -15.91 -14.23 2.01
N LEU A 230 -16.86 -13.30 2.02
CA LEU A 230 -18.27 -13.57 2.06
C LEU A 230 -18.89 -13.32 0.69
N LEU A 231 -19.67 -14.26 0.18
CA LEU A 231 -20.46 -14.10 -1.04
C LEU A 231 -21.91 -13.84 -0.69
N LYS A 232 -22.54 -12.92 -1.43
CA LYS A 232 -23.95 -12.58 -1.27
C LYS A 232 -24.83 -13.58 -2.02
N ASP A 233 -25.77 -14.14 -1.30
CA ASP A 233 -26.82 -15.04 -1.81
C ASP A 233 -28.20 -14.54 -1.35
N GLY A 234 -28.85 -13.76 -2.20
CA GLY A 234 -30.11 -13.09 -1.87
C GLY A 234 -29.98 -12.18 -0.63
N PRO A 235 -30.71 -12.48 0.47
CA PRO A 235 -30.70 -11.66 1.69
C PRO A 235 -29.58 -12.01 2.67
N VAL A 236 -28.68 -12.96 2.33
CA VAL A 236 -27.62 -13.41 3.22
C VAL A 236 -26.24 -13.24 2.61
N LEU A 237 -25.25 -13.12 3.50
CA LEU A 237 -23.82 -13.20 3.21
C LEU A 237 -23.31 -14.53 3.74
N ARG A 238 -22.69 -15.34 2.90
CA ARG A 238 -22.14 -16.65 3.28
C ARG A 238 -20.62 -16.64 3.22
N ILE A 239 -19.95 -17.13 4.26
CA ILE A 239 -18.49 -17.31 4.22
C ILE A 239 -18.17 -18.38 3.18
N SER A 240 -17.40 -17.99 2.16
CA SER A 240 -16.99 -18.86 1.04
C SER A 240 -15.52 -19.23 1.08
N ALA A 241 -14.70 -18.41 1.76
CA ALA A 241 -13.29 -18.67 2.02
C ALA A 241 -12.87 -18.00 3.32
N ALA A 242 -11.94 -18.59 4.09
CA ALA A 242 -11.51 -18.04 5.35
C ALA A 242 -10.11 -18.48 5.77
N LYS A 243 -9.33 -17.52 6.30
CA LYS A 243 -8.12 -17.74 7.09
C LYS A 243 -8.47 -17.40 8.54
N LEU A 244 -8.62 -18.39 9.40
CA LEU A 244 -9.01 -18.21 10.80
C LEU A 244 -8.08 -18.97 11.74
N ASP A 245 -7.92 -18.47 12.99
CA ASP A 245 -7.20 -19.17 14.07
C ASP A 245 -7.98 -20.37 14.66
N ILE A 246 -9.27 -20.47 14.32
CA ILE A 246 -10.14 -21.61 14.61
C ILE A 246 -10.24 -22.47 13.35
N ASP A 247 -10.75 -23.69 13.51
CA ASP A 247 -10.97 -24.61 12.39
C ASP A 247 -11.73 -23.91 11.26
N ALA A 248 -11.01 -23.52 10.21
CA ALA A 248 -11.55 -22.73 9.09
C ALA A 248 -12.70 -23.46 8.40
N ASP A 249 -12.67 -24.81 8.40
CA ASP A 249 -13.70 -25.66 7.83
C ASP A 249 -15.06 -25.52 8.59
N MET A 250 -15.03 -25.11 9.86
CA MET A 250 -16.26 -24.85 10.63
C MET A 250 -16.89 -23.48 10.32
N ALA A 251 -16.13 -22.52 9.80
CA ALA A 251 -16.63 -21.19 9.51
C ALA A 251 -17.16 -21.07 8.07
N VAL A 252 -16.59 -21.83 7.12
CA VAL A 252 -17.06 -21.84 5.73
C VAL A 252 -18.51 -22.36 5.69
N GLY A 253 -19.37 -21.60 5.01
CA GLY A 253 -20.81 -21.89 4.95
C GLY A 253 -21.65 -21.16 5.99
N MET A 254 -21.06 -20.51 7.00
CA MET A 254 -21.84 -19.68 7.94
C MET A 254 -22.50 -18.51 7.20
N GLU A 255 -23.73 -18.20 7.61
CA GLU A 255 -24.57 -17.17 6.99
C GLU A 255 -24.84 -16.02 7.96
N PHE A 256 -24.83 -14.80 7.42
CA PHE A 256 -25.14 -13.57 8.14
C PHE A 256 -26.16 -12.76 7.34
N PRO A 257 -27.09 -12.03 7.99
CA PRO A 257 -28.00 -11.16 7.28
C PRO A 257 -27.25 -10.08 6.48
N ALA A 258 -27.69 -9.84 5.24
CA ALA A 258 -27.22 -8.74 4.40
C ALA A 258 -28.13 -7.51 4.58
N ASP A 259 -28.29 -7.04 5.82
CA ASP A 259 -29.14 -5.91 6.21
C ASP A 259 -28.33 -4.64 6.52
N ASP A 260 -29.02 -3.54 6.75
CA ASP A 260 -28.41 -2.21 6.96
C ASP A 260 -27.61 -2.12 8.29
N GLY A 261 -27.78 -3.07 9.21
CA GLY A 261 -27.01 -3.17 10.46
C GLY A 261 -25.67 -3.89 10.30
N ASN A 262 -25.44 -4.55 9.17
CA ASN A 262 -24.21 -5.32 8.95
C ASN A 262 -23.07 -4.42 8.42
N VAL A 263 -21.89 -4.52 9.04
CA VAL A 263 -20.69 -3.73 8.65
C VAL A 263 -20.29 -3.97 7.18
N ASN A 264 -20.55 -5.16 6.63
CA ASN A 264 -20.28 -5.48 5.23
C ASN A 264 -21.26 -4.76 4.28
N THR A 265 -22.51 -4.63 4.66
CA THR A 265 -23.52 -3.87 3.91
C THR A 265 -23.19 -2.39 3.90
N LEU A 266 -22.64 -1.87 5.00
CA LEU A 266 -22.18 -0.48 5.07
C LEU A 266 -21.04 -0.22 4.08
N ALA A 267 -20.07 -1.13 3.96
CA ALA A 267 -18.99 -1.03 2.97
C ALA A 267 -19.53 -1.04 1.53
N ALA A 268 -20.50 -1.91 1.25
CA ALA A 268 -21.15 -1.98 -0.06
C ALA A 268 -21.93 -0.70 -0.40
N THR A 269 -22.64 -0.13 0.57
CA THR A 269 -23.45 1.09 0.38
C THR A 269 -22.57 2.33 0.19
N SER A 270 -21.45 2.42 0.92
CA SER A 270 -20.50 3.53 0.81
C SER A 270 -19.57 3.40 -0.40
N ASN A 271 -19.47 2.21 -0.98
CA ASN A 271 -18.54 1.85 -2.07
C ASN A 271 -17.09 2.27 -1.76
N THR A 272 -16.69 2.07 -0.52
CA THR A 272 -15.32 2.39 -0.03
C THR A 272 -14.83 1.29 0.89
N ALA A 273 -13.52 1.12 0.97
CA ALA A 273 -12.89 0.33 2.02
C ALA A 273 -13.20 0.98 3.38
N LEU A 274 -13.59 0.19 4.36
CA LEU A 274 -13.89 0.64 5.71
C LEU A 274 -13.05 -0.09 6.73
N ALA A 275 -12.54 0.66 7.71
CA ALA A 275 -11.90 0.13 8.90
C ALA A 275 -12.71 0.49 10.16
N PHE A 276 -12.76 -0.44 11.08
CA PHE A 276 -13.39 -0.28 12.39
C PHE A 276 -12.37 -0.61 13.47
N ASP A 277 -12.13 0.34 14.36
CA ASP A 277 -11.09 0.23 15.38
C ASP A 277 -11.36 -0.91 16.36
N ASP A 278 -12.59 -1.07 16.78
CA ASP A 278 -13.01 -2.12 17.69
C ASP A 278 -14.42 -2.65 17.37
N LEU A 279 -14.47 -3.88 16.86
CA LEU A 279 -15.71 -4.55 16.46
C LEU A 279 -16.66 -4.75 17.65
N HIS A 280 -16.15 -4.94 18.87
CA HIS A 280 -16.95 -5.08 20.07
C HIS A 280 -17.78 -3.84 20.42
N VAL A 281 -17.36 -2.67 19.93
CA VAL A 281 -18.08 -1.40 20.10
C VAL A 281 -19.10 -1.18 18.98
N ILE A 282 -18.71 -1.53 17.75
CA ILE A 282 -19.49 -1.19 16.54
C ILE A 282 -20.54 -2.26 16.23
N ALA A 283 -20.20 -3.55 16.41
CA ALA A 283 -21.04 -4.69 16.08
C ALA A 283 -20.97 -5.77 17.18
N PRO A 284 -21.53 -5.51 18.37
CA PRO A 284 -21.42 -6.42 19.52
C PRO A 284 -22.03 -7.81 19.25
N GLU A 285 -23.05 -7.92 18.42
CA GLU A 285 -23.65 -9.22 18.04
C GLU A 285 -22.66 -10.08 17.23
N LEU A 286 -21.88 -9.45 16.35
CA LEU A 286 -20.82 -10.13 15.59
C LEU A 286 -19.65 -10.52 16.51
N ALA A 287 -19.36 -9.70 17.51
CA ALA A 287 -18.34 -9.96 18.52
C ALA A 287 -18.71 -11.13 19.45
N GLU A 288 -19.99 -11.39 19.70
CA GLU A 288 -20.45 -12.59 20.45
C GLU A 288 -20.11 -13.87 19.66
N THR A 289 -20.25 -13.84 18.33
CA THR A 289 -19.93 -14.99 17.48
C THR A 289 -18.41 -15.14 17.31
N PHE A 290 -17.67 -14.02 17.22
CA PHE A 290 -16.21 -13.99 17.02
C PHE A 290 -15.52 -13.16 18.12
N PRO A 291 -15.41 -13.68 19.36
CA PRO A 291 -14.93 -12.92 20.52
C PRO A 291 -13.47 -12.45 20.41
N ASN A 292 -12.68 -13.09 19.56
CA ASN A 292 -11.29 -12.72 19.31
C ASN A 292 -11.11 -11.68 18.20
N SER A 293 -12.21 -11.18 17.60
CA SER A 293 -12.14 -10.18 16.53
C SER A 293 -12.25 -8.77 17.13
N ARG A 294 -11.19 -7.96 16.97
CA ARG A 294 -11.13 -6.60 17.52
C ARG A 294 -11.11 -5.56 16.40
N SER A 295 -9.99 -5.30 15.77
CA SER A 295 -9.98 -4.38 14.62
C SER A 295 -10.41 -5.11 13.35
N TYR A 296 -11.24 -4.46 12.55
CA TYR A 296 -11.90 -5.06 11.38
C TYR A 296 -11.78 -4.17 10.16
N GLY A 297 -11.29 -4.72 9.05
CA GLY A 297 -11.24 -4.08 7.74
C GLY A 297 -12.13 -4.81 6.76
N THR A 298 -12.92 -4.10 5.97
CA THR A 298 -13.84 -4.68 4.97
C THR A 298 -13.86 -3.89 3.69
N VAL A 299 -13.90 -4.61 2.57
CA VAL A 299 -14.09 -4.06 1.22
C VAL A 299 -15.18 -4.85 0.52
N ALA A 300 -16.11 -4.14 -0.13
CA ALA A 300 -17.16 -4.77 -0.92
C ALA A 300 -16.62 -5.26 -2.27
N LEU A 301 -17.10 -6.42 -2.71
CA LEU A 301 -16.83 -7.03 -3.99
C LEU A 301 -17.96 -6.69 -4.96
N PHE A 302 -17.61 -6.20 -6.15
CA PHE A 302 -18.58 -5.85 -7.19
C PHE A 302 -18.32 -6.59 -8.50
N SER A 303 -19.40 -6.96 -9.21
CA SER A 303 -19.38 -7.43 -10.59
C SER A 303 -20.38 -6.60 -11.38
N GLU A 304 -19.92 -5.87 -12.41
CA GLU A 304 -20.76 -5.00 -13.24
C GLU A 304 -21.68 -4.05 -12.42
N ALA A 305 -21.15 -3.47 -11.34
CA ALA A 305 -21.86 -2.62 -10.39
C ALA A 305 -22.87 -3.34 -9.45
N GLU A 306 -22.99 -4.65 -9.52
CA GLU A 306 -23.75 -5.45 -8.55
C GLU A 306 -22.84 -5.83 -7.37
N TRP A 307 -23.31 -5.60 -6.14
CA TRP A 307 -22.64 -6.07 -4.95
C TRP A 307 -22.77 -7.60 -4.82
N ILE A 308 -21.64 -8.31 -4.89
CA ILE A 308 -21.56 -9.76 -4.92
C ILE A 308 -20.97 -10.37 -3.64
N GLY A 309 -20.45 -9.54 -2.72
CA GLY A 309 -19.87 -10.03 -1.46
C GLY A 309 -18.91 -9.02 -0.84
N ASN A 310 -18.08 -9.51 0.09
CA ASN A 310 -17.05 -8.72 0.79
C ASN A 310 -15.79 -9.56 1.01
N ILE A 311 -14.64 -8.89 1.04
CA ILE A 311 -13.41 -9.41 1.62
C ILE A 311 -13.14 -8.67 2.93
N ASN A 312 -12.75 -9.42 3.96
CA ASN A 312 -12.55 -8.89 5.31
C ASN A 312 -11.22 -9.36 5.87
N ILE A 313 -10.59 -8.49 6.66
CA ILE A 313 -9.41 -8.81 7.48
C ILE A 313 -9.67 -8.42 8.92
N VAL A 314 -9.10 -9.19 9.86
CA VAL A 314 -9.41 -9.04 11.28
C VAL A 314 -8.14 -9.18 12.10
N ARG A 315 -7.94 -8.26 13.07
CA ARG A 315 -6.92 -8.37 14.11
C ARG A 315 -7.56 -8.77 15.44
N SER A 316 -6.86 -9.60 16.20
CA SER A 316 -7.33 -10.05 17.52
C SER A 316 -7.05 -9.02 18.64
N GLU A 317 -6.43 -7.91 18.32
CA GLU A 317 -6.15 -6.78 19.20
C GLU A 317 -6.72 -5.47 18.63
N VAL A 318 -6.90 -4.46 19.47
CA VAL A 318 -7.30 -3.12 19.00
C VAL A 318 -6.06 -2.44 18.40
N ARG A 319 -5.88 -2.63 17.10
CA ARG A 319 -4.85 -2.01 16.27
C ARG A 319 -5.49 -1.68 14.91
N PRO A 320 -5.97 -0.45 14.72
CA PRO A 320 -6.67 -0.04 13.50
C PRO A 320 -5.88 -0.33 12.23
N PHE A 321 -6.59 -0.58 11.14
CA PHE A 321 -6.02 -0.65 9.79
C PHE A 321 -5.81 0.75 9.26
N ASP A 322 -4.65 1.02 8.69
CA ASP A 322 -4.32 2.29 8.06
C ASP A 322 -4.73 2.35 6.57
N ASP A 323 -4.48 3.50 5.94
CA ASP A 323 -4.82 3.70 4.52
C ASP A 323 -4.05 2.75 3.60
N GLY A 324 -2.83 2.33 3.94
CA GLY A 324 -2.02 1.37 3.20
C GLY A 324 -2.60 -0.04 3.29
N ASP A 325 -3.00 -0.48 4.50
CA ASP A 325 -3.71 -1.74 4.71
C ASP A 325 -5.00 -1.79 3.87
N LEU A 326 -5.79 -0.70 3.89
CA LEU A 326 -7.04 -0.61 3.14
C LEU A 326 -6.83 -0.58 1.63
N ALA A 327 -5.79 0.08 1.14
CA ALA A 327 -5.43 0.08 -0.28
C ALA A 327 -5.01 -1.32 -0.74
N THR A 328 -4.25 -2.04 0.09
CA THR A 328 -3.86 -3.43 -0.15
C THR A 328 -5.09 -4.34 -0.19
N LEU A 329 -5.99 -4.22 0.78
CA LEU A 329 -7.24 -4.99 0.83
C LEU A 329 -8.12 -4.71 -0.39
N GLN A 330 -8.20 -3.46 -0.85
CA GLN A 330 -8.92 -3.08 -2.07
C GLN A 330 -8.36 -3.78 -3.31
N ALA A 331 -7.03 -3.84 -3.46
CA ALA A 331 -6.40 -4.54 -4.58
C ALA A 331 -6.77 -6.04 -4.62
N PHE A 332 -6.85 -6.70 -3.47
CA PHE A 332 -7.31 -8.09 -3.37
C PHE A 332 -8.84 -8.23 -3.57
N ALA A 333 -9.63 -7.25 -3.18
CA ALA A 333 -11.06 -7.20 -3.46
C ALA A 333 -11.33 -7.15 -4.99
N ASP A 334 -10.59 -6.33 -5.72
CA ASP A 334 -10.69 -6.23 -7.18
C ASP A 334 -10.35 -7.58 -7.84
N GLN A 335 -9.37 -8.30 -7.30
CA GLN A 335 -8.98 -9.63 -7.79
C GLN A 335 -10.01 -10.70 -7.47
N ALA A 336 -10.55 -10.71 -6.25
CA ALA A 336 -11.62 -11.62 -5.88
C ALA A 336 -12.86 -11.40 -6.76
N SER A 337 -13.21 -10.13 -7.02
CA SER A 337 -14.30 -9.75 -7.92
C SER A 337 -14.09 -10.30 -9.33
N LEU A 338 -12.88 -10.17 -9.87
CA LEU A 338 -12.52 -10.70 -11.18
C LEU A 338 -12.56 -12.23 -11.21
N ALA A 339 -12.05 -12.89 -10.18
CA ALA A 339 -12.07 -14.35 -10.05
C ALA A 339 -13.50 -14.89 -10.04
N ILE A 340 -14.37 -14.28 -9.25
CA ILE A 340 -15.79 -14.66 -9.14
C ILE A 340 -16.50 -14.46 -10.48
N SER A 341 -16.27 -13.31 -11.13
CA SER A 341 -16.87 -13.00 -12.44
C SER A 341 -16.43 -14.00 -13.51
N ASN A 342 -15.12 -14.34 -13.55
CA ASN A 342 -14.58 -15.33 -14.48
C ASN A 342 -15.17 -16.74 -14.24
N ALA A 343 -15.28 -17.16 -12.97
CA ALA A 343 -15.88 -18.44 -12.64
C ALA A 343 -17.37 -18.52 -13.04
N ARG A 344 -18.13 -17.44 -12.84
CA ARG A 344 -19.53 -17.35 -13.30
C ARG A 344 -19.64 -17.46 -14.82
N LEU A 345 -18.82 -16.68 -15.54
CA LEU A 345 -18.80 -16.71 -17.02
C LEU A 345 -18.43 -18.09 -17.55
N PHE A 346 -17.47 -18.77 -16.90
CA PHE A 346 -17.09 -20.14 -17.28
C PHE A 346 -18.25 -21.12 -17.08
N ASN A 347 -18.91 -21.10 -15.96
CA ASN A 347 -20.07 -21.95 -15.66
C ASN A 347 -21.24 -21.68 -16.62
N ASP A 348 -21.50 -20.41 -16.95
CA ASP A 348 -22.55 -20.02 -17.90
C ASP A 348 -22.23 -20.52 -19.32
N LEU A 349 -20.95 -20.43 -19.73
CA LEU A 349 -20.50 -20.92 -21.02
C LEU A 349 -20.60 -22.45 -21.11
N ASP A 350 -20.20 -23.16 -20.05
CA ASP A 350 -20.26 -24.62 -19.98
C ASP A 350 -21.72 -25.11 -20.07
N ALA A 351 -22.61 -24.51 -19.30
CA ALA A 351 -24.04 -24.77 -19.35
C ALA A 351 -24.67 -24.41 -20.72
N ALA A 352 -24.17 -23.38 -21.41
CA ALA A 352 -24.63 -23.04 -22.74
C ALA A 352 -24.15 -24.06 -23.79
N LEU A 353 -22.89 -24.52 -23.65
CA LEU A 353 -22.30 -25.54 -24.52
C LEU A 353 -23.01 -26.86 -24.37
N GLU A 354 -23.30 -27.30 -23.13
CA GLU A 354 -24.07 -28.51 -22.86
C GLU A 354 -25.46 -28.44 -23.52
N ARG A 355 -26.16 -27.33 -23.36
CA ARG A 355 -27.49 -27.12 -24.02
C ARG A 355 -27.37 -27.15 -25.52
N GLN A 356 -26.33 -26.55 -26.13
CA GLN A 356 -26.13 -26.54 -27.55
C GLN A 356 -25.82 -27.96 -28.08
N THR A 357 -24.98 -28.70 -27.36
CA THR A 357 -24.66 -30.11 -27.69
C THR A 357 -25.90 -30.97 -27.64
N ALA A 358 -26.70 -30.89 -26.59
CA ALA A 358 -27.97 -31.62 -26.46
C ALA A 358 -28.94 -31.29 -27.60
N MET A 359 -29.01 -30.01 -27.99
CA MET A 359 -29.88 -29.60 -29.12
C MET A 359 -29.39 -30.17 -30.48
N THR A 360 -28.08 -30.21 -30.70
CA THR A 360 -27.49 -30.75 -31.90
C THR A 360 -27.71 -32.27 -32.01
N ASP A 361 -27.54 -33.00 -30.90
CA ASP A 361 -27.77 -34.43 -30.84
C ASP A 361 -29.23 -34.79 -31.13
N VAL A 362 -30.18 -34.00 -30.60
CA VAL A 362 -31.62 -34.17 -30.90
C VAL A 362 -31.91 -33.89 -32.38
N LEU A 363 -31.34 -32.84 -32.96
CA LEU A 363 -31.52 -32.51 -34.39
C LEU A 363 -30.95 -33.60 -35.29
N ASP A 364 -29.77 -34.16 -34.95
CA ASP A 364 -29.16 -35.27 -35.69
C ASP A 364 -30.02 -36.56 -35.61
N ALA A 365 -30.55 -36.87 -34.42
CA ALA A 365 -31.47 -37.97 -34.24
C ALA A 365 -32.75 -37.82 -35.08
N VAL A 366 -33.36 -36.59 -35.10
CA VAL A 366 -34.51 -36.30 -35.91
C VAL A 366 -34.20 -36.41 -37.40
N SER A 367 -33.04 -35.90 -37.84
CA SER A 367 -32.68 -35.91 -39.28
C SER A 367 -32.39 -37.33 -39.81
N THR A 368 -31.95 -38.21 -38.92
CA THR A 368 -31.60 -39.59 -39.21
C THR A 368 -32.81 -40.57 -39.11
N ALA A 369 -33.82 -40.18 -38.33
CA ALA A 369 -35.05 -40.91 -38.13
C ALA A 369 -35.95 -40.85 -39.37
N ARG A 370 -35.85 -41.88 -40.24
CA ARG A 370 -36.67 -41.95 -41.50
C ARG A 370 -38.11 -42.35 -41.23
N LEU A 371 -38.38 -43.32 -40.36
CA LEU A 371 -39.71 -43.83 -39.99
C LEU A 371 -39.78 -44.35 -38.57
N ASP A 372 -38.65 -44.42 -37.89
CA ASP A 372 -38.56 -44.86 -36.48
C ASP A 372 -38.18 -43.66 -35.59
N LEU A 373 -39.09 -43.21 -34.78
CA LEU A 373 -38.90 -42.11 -33.83
C LEU A 373 -38.28 -42.54 -32.51
N GLN A 374 -38.06 -43.83 -32.27
CA GLN A 374 -37.52 -44.33 -31.04
C GLN A 374 -36.14 -43.73 -30.67
N PRO A 375 -35.17 -43.65 -31.64
CA PRO A 375 -33.87 -43.02 -31.34
C PRO A 375 -33.96 -41.54 -30.95
N VAL A 376 -34.96 -40.82 -31.45
CA VAL A 376 -35.22 -39.43 -31.09
C VAL A 376 -35.69 -39.32 -29.67
N PHE A 377 -36.66 -40.16 -29.25
CA PHE A 377 -37.17 -40.17 -27.89
C PHE A 377 -36.12 -40.62 -26.89
N ASP A 378 -35.32 -41.62 -27.21
CA ASP A 378 -34.19 -42.10 -26.38
C ASP A 378 -33.14 -40.97 -26.18
N THR A 379 -32.82 -40.24 -27.25
CA THR A 379 -31.88 -39.11 -27.20
C THR A 379 -32.42 -37.98 -26.34
N ILE A 380 -33.69 -37.59 -26.50
CA ILE A 380 -34.34 -36.52 -25.71
C ILE A 380 -34.41 -36.93 -24.23
N ALA A 381 -34.81 -38.18 -23.93
CA ALA A 381 -34.88 -38.65 -22.56
C ALA A 381 -33.51 -38.64 -21.88
N SER A 382 -32.47 -39.09 -22.58
CA SER A 382 -31.08 -39.08 -22.07
C SER A 382 -30.52 -37.70 -21.80
N HIS A 383 -30.80 -36.70 -22.66
CA HIS A 383 -30.40 -35.34 -22.44
C HIS A 383 -31.20 -34.65 -21.33
N ALA A 384 -32.52 -34.94 -21.24
CA ALA A 384 -33.34 -34.43 -20.16
C ALA A 384 -32.88 -34.95 -18.80
N ASP A 385 -32.51 -36.22 -18.69
CA ASP A 385 -31.97 -36.82 -17.45
C ASP A 385 -30.67 -36.15 -17.04
N ARG A 386 -29.73 -35.95 -17.97
CA ARG A 386 -28.46 -35.25 -17.67
C ARG A 386 -28.67 -33.78 -17.23
N LEU A 387 -29.56 -33.08 -17.90
CA LEU A 387 -29.87 -31.67 -17.59
C LEU A 387 -30.63 -31.52 -16.24
N ALA A 388 -31.27 -32.61 -15.77
CA ALA A 388 -31.99 -32.68 -14.51
C ALA A 388 -31.20 -33.39 -13.39
N ASP A 389 -29.85 -33.44 -13.49
CA ASP A 389 -28.91 -34.04 -12.53
C ASP A 389 -29.20 -35.51 -12.22
N GLY A 390 -29.65 -36.30 -13.22
CA GLY A 390 -29.78 -37.75 -13.09
C GLY A 390 -30.93 -38.21 -12.21
N THR A 391 -31.99 -37.40 -12.06
CA THR A 391 -33.20 -37.75 -11.30
C THR A 391 -34.19 -38.63 -12.06
N GLY A 392 -33.89 -38.91 -13.32
CA GLY A 392 -34.69 -39.68 -14.27
C GLY A 392 -35.57 -38.80 -15.19
N ALA A 393 -35.68 -39.23 -16.44
CA ALA A 393 -36.58 -38.61 -17.44
C ALA A 393 -37.39 -39.66 -18.16
N THR A 394 -38.67 -39.39 -18.38
CA THR A 394 -39.57 -40.26 -19.08
C THR A 394 -40.34 -39.46 -20.15
N ILE A 395 -40.36 -39.99 -21.37
CA ILE A 395 -41.21 -39.44 -22.45
C ILE A 395 -42.46 -40.33 -22.57
N THR A 396 -43.62 -39.71 -22.44
CA THR A 396 -44.90 -40.38 -22.63
C THR A 396 -45.64 -39.79 -23.84
N LEU A 397 -46.27 -40.62 -24.66
CA LEU A 397 -47.09 -40.21 -25.78
C LEU A 397 -48.55 -40.59 -25.49
N ARG A 398 -49.47 -39.71 -25.91
CA ARG A 398 -50.91 -39.99 -25.86
C ARG A 398 -51.31 -40.87 -27.02
N ASP A 399 -51.94 -42.01 -26.77
CA ASP A 399 -52.53 -42.89 -27.70
C ASP A 399 -54.01 -43.15 -27.38
N GLY A 400 -54.88 -42.32 -27.95
CA GLY A 400 -56.32 -42.31 -27.60
C GLY A 400 -56.56 -41.84 -26.14
N ASP A 401 -57.14 -42.70 -25.34
CA ASP A 401 -57.40 -42.50 -23.89
C ASP A 401 -56.31 -43.11 -22.99
N GLU A 402 -55.17 -43.47 -23.56
CA GLU A 402 -54.02 -44.00 -22.80
C GLU A 402 -52.76 -43.17 -23.04
N MET A 403 -51.87 -43.23 -22.02
CA MET A 403 -50.49 -42.73 -22.12
C MET A 403 -49.57 -43.93 -22.33
N VAL A 404 -48.65 -43.82 -23.30
CA VAL A 404 -47.64 -44.85 -23.65
C VAL A 404 -46.27 -44.29 -23.34
N VAL A 405 -45.45 -45.02 -22.58
CA VAL A 405 -44.08 -44.70 -22.36
C VAL A 405 -43.28 -44.93 -23.64
N ALA A 406 -42.74 -43.87 -24.20
CA ALA A 406 -41.95 -43.88 -25.43
C ALA A 406 -40.43 -44.02 -25.16
N ALA A 407 -39.93 -43.42 -24.09
CA ALA A 407 -38.54 -43.53 -23.67
C ALA A 407 -38.33 -43.28 -22.21
N VAL A 408 -37.30 -43.84 -21.60
CA VAL A 408 -36.90 -43.68 -20.20
C VAL A 408 -35.41 -43.57 -20.13
N ALA A 409 -34.87 -42.59 -19.39
CA ALA A 409 -33.48 -42.44 -19.03
C ALA A 409 -33.32 -42.25 -17.54
N GLY A 410 -32.17 -42.69 -16.98
CA GLY A 410 -31.87 -42.59 -15.53
C GLY A 410 -32.71 -43.50 -14.65
N PRO A 411 -32.66 -43.34 -13.30
CA PRO A 411 -33.44 -44.14 -12.35
C PRO A 411 -34.89 -43.67 -12.40
N SER A 412 -35.70 -44.34 -13.23
CA SER A 412 -37.14 -44.04 -13.30
C SER A 412 -37.90 -44.61 -12.12
N PRO A 413 -38.77 -43.84 -11.48
CA PRO A 413 -39.65 -44.35 -10.42
C PRO A 413 -40.80 -45.20 -10.97
N SER A 414 -40.96 -45.28 -12.29
CA SER A 414 -42.02 -46.09 -12.90
C SER A 414 -41.64 -47.58 -12.98
N ASP A 415 -42.61 -48.43 -12.62
CA ASP A 415 -42.48 -49.89 -12.79
C ASP A 415 -42.21 -50.17 -14.27
N PRO A 416 -41.10 -50.88 -14.62
CA PRO A 416 -40.80 -51.22 -16.01
C PRO A 416 -41.90 -52.05 -16.71
N ALA A 417 -42.82 -52.60 -15.93
CA ALA A 417 -43.98 -53.37 -16.46
C ALA A 417 -45.14 -52.49 -16.93
N LEU A 418 -45.16 -51.19 -16.55
CA LEU A 418 -46.21 -50.26 -16.93
C LEU A 418 -45.78 -49.43 -18.12
N THR A 419 -45.94 -49.98 -19.30
CA THR A 419 -45.66 -49.27 -20.57
C THR A 419 -46.88 -48.43 -21.05
N ARG A 420 -48.05 -48.62 -20.46
CA ARG A 420 -49.30 -47.92 -20.77
C ARG A 420 -50.12 -47.68 -19.51
N TYR A 421 -50.70 -46.46 -19.34
CA TYR A 421 -51.61 -46.11 -18.26
C TYR A 421 -52.85 -45.42 -18.83
N PRO A 422 -54.02 -45.61 -18.24
CA PRO A 422 -55.22 -44.90 -18.65
C PRO A 422 -55.08 -43.38 -18.35
N LEU A 423 -55.64 -42.55 -19.19
CA LEU A 423 -55.73 -41.11 -19.04
C LEU A 423 -56.95 -40.81 -18.15
N ASP A 424 -56.77 -40.89 -16.82
CA ASP A 424 -57.80 -40.50 -15.89
C ASP A 424 -57.34 -39.29 -15.04
N GLU A 425 -58.28 -38.70 -14.22
CA GLU A 425 -58.02 -37.49 -13.45
C GLU A 425 -56.94 -37.68 -12.36
N THR A 426 -56.44 -38.88 -12.16
CA THR A 426 -55.39 -39.19 -11.18
C THR A 426 -53.99 -39.36 -11.79
N THR A 427 -53.88 -39.32 -13.12
CA THR A 427 -52.62 -39.53 -13.88
C THR A 427 -51.94 -38.22 -14.32
N LEU A 428 -52.50 -37.06 -14.00
CA LEU A 428 -51.93 -35.72 -14.16
C LEU A 428 -51.48 -35.23 -12.78
#